data_140b9b8774a27ff28a6fbcc1962c728c
#
_entry.id   140b9b8774a27ff28a6fbcc1962c728c
#
_cell.length_a   1.000
_cell.length_b   1.000
_cell.length_c   1.000
_cell.angle_alpha   90.00
_cell.angle_beta   90.00
_cell.angle_gamma   90.00
#
_symmetry.space_group_name_H-M   'P 1'
#
loop_
_entity.id
_entity.type
_entity.pdbx_description
1 polymer ?
#
loop_
_entity_poly.entity_id
_entity_poly.type
_entity_poly.pdbx_seq_one_letter_code
_entity_poly.pdbx_strand_id
1 'polypeptide(L)'
;VVLVRVSYSPDGGDLLTQPTDALPMAAARESGWDEISPALGKEPRDIVITKNQWGAFYGTALDLQLRRRRIKTIVIGGIATNFGVESTARDAFEHGYALVFVEDAMAGLSEGAHSFAITTVFPRIGRIRSTEDVLNAMRG
;
A
#
# COMPACT_ATOMS: atom_id res chain seq x y z
N VAL A 1 3.35 13.43 1.70
CA VAL A 1 3.07 12.00 1.87
C VAL A 1 2.08 11.55 0.79
N VAL A 2 2.03 10.24 0.49
CA VAL A 2 0.97 9.63 -0.32
C VAL A 2 0.17 8.69 0.58
N LEU A 3 -1.11 8.96 0.71
CA LEU A 3 -2.05 8.13 1.46
C LEU A 3 -2.89 7.33 0.46
N VAL A 4 -2.92 6.01 0.64
CA VAL A 4 -3.63 5.10 -0.26
C VAL A 4 -4.83 4.51 0.45
N ARG A 5 -6.00 4.56 -0.18
CA ARG A 5 -7.21 3.92 0.32
C ARG A 5 -7.87 3.06 -0.75
N VAL A 6 -8.62 2.06 -0.32
CA VAL A 6 -9.55 1.32 -1.18
C VAL A 6 -10.92 1.97 -1.08
N SER A 7 -11.60 2.14 -2.19
CA SER A 7 -13.01 2.55 -2.21
C SER A 7 -13.69 1.93 -3.42
N TYR A 8 -14.99 1.81 -3.37
CA TYR A 8 -15.80 1.28 -4.46
C TYR A 8 -17.07 2.11 -4.62
N SER A 9 -17.68 2.01 -5.79
CA SER A 9 -18.97 2.64 -6.05
C SER A 9 -20.05 2.08 -5.10
N PRO A 10 -21.06 2.88 -4.73
CA PRO A 10 -22.11 2.44 -3.79
C PRO A 10 -22.89 1.22 -4.28
N ASP A 11 -23.01 1.03 -5.59
CA ASP A 11 -23.67 -0.11 -6.20
C ASP A 11 -22.75 -1.33 -6.36
N GLY A 12 -21.45 -1.19 -6.02
CA GLY A 12 -20.46 -2.25 -6.17
C GLY A 12 -20.11 -2.61 -7.62
N GLY A 13 -20.50 -1.78 -8.59
CA GLY A 13 -20.30 -2.05 -10.01
C GLY A 13 -18.82 -2.08 -10.46
N ASP A 14 -17.92 -1.57 -9.64
CA ASP A 14 -16.46 -1.53 -9.85
C ASP A 14 -15.69 -2.55 -9.01
N LEU A 15 -16.39 -3.48 -8.35
CA LEU A 15 -15.75 -4.60 -7.64
C LEU A 15 -15.17 -5.62 -8.62
N LEU A 16 -14.03 -6.19 -8.25
CA LEU A 16 -13.50 -7.38 -8.91
C LEU A 16 -14.34 -8.59 -8.49
N THR A 17 -15.01 -9.23 -9.44
CA THR A 17 -15.97 -10.32 -9.21
C THR A 17 -15.56 -11.64 -9.86
N GLN A 18 -14.29 -11.75 -10.29
CA GLN A 18 -13.77 -12.99 -10.88
C GLN A 18 -13.92 -14.14 -9.87
N PRO A 19 -14.26 -15.35 -10.33
CA PRO A 19 -14.31 -16.53 -9.49
C PRO A 19 -12.96 -16.80 -8.82
N THR A 20 -12.99 -17.07 -7.51
CA THR A 20 -11.82 -17.46 -6.72
C THR A 20 -12.16 -18.66 -5.84
N ASP A 21 -11.15 -19.43 -5.44
CA ASP A 21 -11.33 -20.55 -4.50
C ASP A 21 -11.60 -20.08 -3.06
N ALA A 22 -11.16 -18.87 -2.72
CA ALA A 22 -11.43 -18.28 -1.42
C ALA A 22 -12.84 -17.67 -1.39
N LEU A 23 -13.50 -17.78 -0.26
CA LEU A 23 -14.76 -17.07 -0.03
C LEU A 23 -14.52 -15.56 -0.12
N PRO A 24 -15.43 -14.80 -0.74
CA PRO A 24 -15.35 -13.34 -0.73
C PRO A 24 -15.26 -12.84 0.71
N MET A 25 -14.35 -11.93 0.97
CA MET A 25 -14.35 -11.18 2.22
C MET A 25 -15.53 -10.20 2.20
N ALA A 26 -16.73 -10.73 2.45
CA ALA A 26 -17.94 -9.93 2.59
C ALA A 26 -17.93 -9.29 3.99
N ALA A 27 -17.26 -8.17 4.12
CA ALA A 27 -17.51 -7.29 5.25
C ALA A 27 -18.68 -6.38 4.89
N ALA A 28 -19.72 -6.37 5.74
CA ALA A 28 -20.68 -5.28 5.73
C ALA A 28 -19.88 -3.98 5.89
N ARG A 29 -19.97 -3.10 4.92
CA ARG A 29 -19.21 -1.85 4.92
C ARG A 29 -19.99 -0.82 5.72
N GLU A 30 -19.48 -0.48 6.89
CA GLU A 30 -20.01 0.61 7.69
C GLU A 30 -19.75 1.96 7.00
N SER A 31 -20.55 2.98 7.32
CA SER A 31 -20.30 4.33 6.82
C SER A 31 -18.88 4.79 7.18
N GLY A 32 -18.15 5.33 6.21
CA GLY A 32 -16.79 5.82 6.40
C GLY A 32 -15.69 4.73 6.39
N TRP A 33 -16.04 3.48 6.05
CA TRP A 33 -15.07 2.37 6.01
C TRP A 33 -13.86 2.64 5.09
N ASP A 34 -14.03 3.47 4.08
CA ASP A 34 -13.03 3.83 3.07
C ASP A 34 -12.36 5.18 3.34
N GLU A 35 -12.64 5.81 4.45
CA GLU A 35 -12.01 7.07 4.83
C GLU A 35 -10.57 6.86 5.32
N ILE A 36 -9.74 7.86 5.04
CA ILE A 36 -8.38 7.90 5.62
C ILE A 36 -8.50 8.10 7.13
N SER A 37 -7.93 7.17 7.90
CA SER A 37 -7.96 7.26 9.35
C SER A 37 -7.42 8.60 9.84
N PRO A 38 -8.12 9.31 10.74
CA PRO A 38 -7.64 10.55 11.34
C PRO A 38 -6.30 10.39 12.07
N ALA A 39 -5.98 9.19 12.56
CA ALA A 39 -4.72 8.87 13.21
C ALA A 39 -3.49 9.04 12.31
N LEU A 40 -3.68 9.04 10.98
CA LEU A 40 -2.59 9.29 10.02
C LEU A 40 -2.21 10.76 9.90
N GLY A 41 -2.95 11.68 10.52
CA GLY A 41 -2.63 13.11 10.53
C GLY A 41 -2.54 13.70 9.14
N LYS A 42 -3.46 13.36 8.24
CA LYS A 42 -3.46 13.84 6.86
C LYS A 42 -3.36 15.36 6.78
N GLU A 43 -2.39 15.84 6.01
CA GLU A 43 -2.17 17.26 5.73
C GLU A 43 -2.76 17.68 4.36
N PRO A 44 -3.05 18.98 4.16
CA PRO A 44 -3.58 19.48 2.87
C PRO A 44 -2.69 19.20 1.66
N ARG A 45 -1.37 19.10 1.86
CA ARG A 45 -0.37 18.80 0.81
C ARG A 45 -0.24 17.32 0.46
N ASP A 46 -0.85 16.45 1.25
CA ASP A 46 -0.76 15.01 1.04
C ASP A 46 -1.60 14.58 -0.16
N ILE A 47 -1.07 13.64 -0.92
CA ILE A 47 -1.74 13.08 -2.07
C ILE A 47 -2.57 11.90 -1.59
N VAL A 48 -3.86 11.88 -1.93
CA VAL A 48 -4.71 10.73 -1.70
C VAL A 48 -4.88 9.96 -3.01
N ILE A 49 -4.55 8.68 -2.98
CA ILE A 49 -4.77 7.74 -4.08
C ILE A 49 -5.89 6.79 -3.66
N THR A 50 -6.96 6.80 -4.43
CA THR A 50 -8.06 5.85 -4.30
C THR A 50 -7.89 4.75 -5.33
N LYS A 51 -8.02 3.50 -4.90
CA LYS A 51 -7.89 2.30 -5.73
C LYS A 51 -9.09 1.36 -5.51
N ASN A 52 -9.34 0.51 -6.49
CA ASN A 52 -10.45 -0.45 -6.47
C ASN A 52 -9.95 -1.92 -6.41
N GLN A 53 -8.63 -2.10 -6.21
CA GLN A 53 -7.95 -3.41 -6.17
C GLN A 53 -6.80 -3.40 -5.16
N TRP A 54 -6.01 -4.46 -5.10
CA TRP A 54 -4.90 -4.58 -4.13
C TRP A 54 -3.76 -3.62 -4.40
N GLY A 55 -3.24 -3.59 -5.65
CA GLY A 55 -2.14 -2.71 -6.04
C GLY A 55 -2.57 -1.25 -6.17
N ALA A 56 -1.66 -0.33 -5.90
CA ALA A 56 -1.94 1.11 -5.94
C ALA A 56 -1.56 1.77 -7.27
N PHE A 57 -0.89 1.07 -8.17
CA PHE A 57 -0.47 1.64 -9.46
C PHE A 57 -1.53 1.47 -10.55
N TYR A 58 -2.07 0.26 -10.70
CA TYR A 58 -3.02 -0.03 -11.78
C TYR A 58 -4.27 0.84 -11.69
N GLY A 59 -4.58 1.54 -12.76
CA GLY A 59 -5.79 2.36 -12.89
C GLY A 59 -5.84 3.61 -12.00
N THR A 60 -4.71 4.02 -11.42
CA THR A 60 -4.63 5.21 -10.55
C THR A 60 -3.67 6.26 -11.10
N ALA A 61 -3.65 7.43 -10.48
CA ALA A 61 -2.70 8.49 -10.80
C ALA A 61 -1.35 8.36 -10.08
N LEU A 62 -1.09 7.25 -9.34
CA LEU A 62 0.08 7.15 -8.46
C LEU A 62 1.39 7.35 -9.22
N ASP A 63 1.65 6.57 -10.28
CA ASP A 63 2.90 6.68 -11.05
C ASP A 63 3.09 8.08 -11.63
N LEU A 64 2.03 8.67 -12.20
CA LEU A 64 2.05 10.04 -12.71
C LEU A 64 2.46 11.06 -11.64
N GLN A 65 1.90 10.93 -10.43
CA GLN A 65 2.18 11.82 -9.31
C GLN A 65 3.63 11.69 -8.84
N LEU A 66 4.14 10.46 -8.77
CA LEU A 66 5.51 10.18 -8.37
C LEU A 66 6.51 10.70 -9.43
N ARG A 67 6.28 10.42 -10.73
CA ARG A 67 7.15 10.86 -11.84
C ARG A 67 7.24 12.37 -11.93
N ARG A 68 6.12 13.08 -11.86
CA ARG A 68 6.11 14.55 -11.89
C ARG A 68 6.89 15.18 -10.75
N ARG A 69 7.01 14.50 -9.61
CA ARG A 69 7.80 14.93 -8.45
C ARG A 69 9.22 14.38 -8.46
N ARG A 70 9.61 13.68 -9.53
CA ARG A 70 10.94 13.07 -9.69
C ARG A 70 11.30 12.12 -8.52
N ILE A 71 10.29 11.47 -7.94
CA ILE A 71 10.50 10.47 -6.89
C ILE A 71 11.18 9.26 -7.50
N LYS A 72 12.24 8.80 -6.88
CA LYS A 72 13.01 7.61 -7.27
C LYS A 72 12.93 6.51 -6.22
N THR A 73 12.70 6.89 -4.98
CA THR A 73 12.62 5.95 -3.85
C THR A 73 11.26 6.08 -3.18
N ILE A 74 10.63 4.95 -2.91
CA ILE A 74 9.37 4.86 -2.19
C ILE A 74 9.63 4.18 -0.85
N VAL A 75 9.27 4.85 0.23
CA VAL A 75 9.18 4.25 1.57
C VAL A 75 7.75 3.78 1.73
N ILE A 76 7.54 2.50 2.00
CA ILE A 76 6.24 1.86 2.00
C ILE A 76 5.94 1.17 3.33
N GLY A 77 4.74 1.37 3.83
CA GLY A 77 4.13 0.71 4.97
C GLY A 77 2.63 0.56 4.77
N GLY A 78 1.94 -0.10 5.67
CA GLY A 78 0.48 -0.21 5.65
C GLY A 78 -0.07 -1.62 5.85
N ILE A 79 -1.33 -1.81 5.51
CA ILE A 79 -2.13 -3.03 5.67
C ILE A 79 -2.80 -3.38 4.33
N ALA A 80 -2.83 -4.62 3.89
CA ALA A 80 -2.18 -5.78 4.49
C ALA A 80 -0.88 -6.08 3.75
N THR A 81 0.15 -6.52 4.50
CA THR A 81 1.52 -6.75 4.01
C THR A 81 1.56 -7.62 2.76
N ASN A 82 0.90 -8.78 2.80
CA ASN A 82 0.91 -9.80 1.74
C ASN A 82 -0.18 -9.60 0.66
N PHE A 83 -0.91 -8.50 0.69
CA PHE A 83 -1.92 -8.13 -0.31
C PHE A 83 -1.62 -6.74 -0.90
N GLY A 84 -2.21 -5.70 -0.33
CA GLY A 84 -2.11 -4.34 -0.87
C GLY A 84 -0.69 -3.80 -0.90
N VAL A 85 0.11 -4.05 0.15
CA VAL A 85 1.51 -3.60 0.22
C VAL A 85 2.35 -4.36 -0.78
N GLU A 86 2.30 -5.70 -0.79
CA GLU A 86 3.10 -6.52 -1.71
C GLU A 86 2.72 -6.27 -3.18
N SER A 87 1.43 -6.20 -3.52
CA SER A 87 1.01 -5.90 -4.90
C SER A 87 1.54 -4.53 -5.35
N THR A 88 1.42 -3.51 -4.50
CA THR A 88 1.95 -2.17 -4.78
C THR A 88 3.48 -2.18 -4.93
N ALA A 89 4.17 -2.95 -4.09
CA ALA A 89 5.63 -3.04 -4.10
C ALA A 89 6.16 -3.73 -5.37
N ARG A 90 5.52 -4.80 -5.82
CA ARG A 90 5.89 -5.49 -7.07
C ARG A 90 5.73 -4.55 -8.27
N ASP A 91 4.61 -3.87 -8.38
CA ASP A 91 4.39 -2.88 -9.44
C ASP A 91 5.43 -1.76 -9.37
N ALA A 92 5.69 -1.21 -8.19
CA ALA A 92 6.69 -0.16 -8.00
C ALA A 92 8.09 -0.59 -8.44
N PHE A 93 8.50 -1.81 -8.09
CA PHE A 93 9.77 -2.38 -8.49
C PHE A 93 9.87 -2.51 -10.01
N GLU A 94 8.84 -3.04 -10.66
CA GLU A 94 8.77 -3.19 -12.11
C GLU A 94 8.73 -1.82 -12.84
N HIS A 95 8.20 -0.79 -12.21
CA HIS A 95 8.28 0.60 -12.68
C HIS A 95 9.66 1.25 -12.44
N GLY A 96 10.61 0.55 -11.81
CA GLY A 96 11.97 1.02 -11.59
C GLY A 96 12.16 1.91 -10.37
N TYR A 97 11.25 1.87 -9.39
CA TYR A 97 11.44 2.57 -8.12
C TYR A 97 12.34 1.77 -7.17
N ALA A 98 13.23 2.47 -6.46
CA ALA A 98 13.91 1.90 -5.30
C ALA A 98 12.91 1.82 -4.12
N LEU A 99 12.90 0.69 -3.39
CA LEU A 99 11.93 0.47 -2.32
C LEU A 99 12.61 0.36 -0.96
N VAL A 100 11.97 0.93 0.05
CA VAL A 100 12.28 0.77 1.46
C VAL A 100 10.99 0.33 2.16
N PHE A 101 11.01 -0.83 2.76
CA PHE A 101 9.89 -1.40 3.51
C PHE A 101 10.06 -1.12 4.98
N VAL A 102 9.05 -0.52 5.59
CA VAL A 102 9.06 -0.21 7.02
C VAL A 102 8.34 -1.34 7.75
N GLU A 103 9.11 -2.32 8.24
CA GLU A 103 8.59 -3.57 8.78
C GLU A 103 7.60 -3.36 9.94
N ASP A 104 7.97 -2.52 10.89
CA ASP A 104 7.17 -2.20 12.08
C ASP A 104 6.00 -1.24 11.81
N ALA A 105 5.86 -0.76 10.58
CA ALA A 105 4.72 0.02 10.08
C ALA A 105 3.84 -0.79 9.11
N MET A 106 3.88 -2.12 9.20
CA MET A 106 3.07 -3.03 8.39
C MET A 106 2.36 -4.05 9.25
N ALA A 107 1.20 -4.51 8.78
CA ALA A 107 0.50 -5.65 9.35
C ALA A 107 -0.10 -6.51 8.24
N GLY A 108 -0.02 -7.82 8.40
CA GLY A 108 -0.68 -8.81 7.56
C GLY A 108 -1.97 -9.33 8.21
N LEU A 109 -2.74 -10.10 7.45
CA LEU A 109 -3.92 -10.80 7.98
C LEU A 109 -3.54 -12.02 8.85
N SER A 110 -2.31 -12.49 8.73
CA SER A 110 -1.71 -13.49 9.62
C SER A 110 -0.21 -13.21 9.77
N GLU A 111 0.34 -13.63 10.91
CA GLU A 111 1.77 -13.48 11.21
C GLU A 111 2.64 -14.21 10.18
N GLY A 112 2.25 -15.44 9.80
CA GLY A 112 3.00 -16.23 8.81
C GLY A 112 3.04 -15.58 7.43
N ALA A 113 1.94 -14.98 6.98
CA ALA A 113 1.90 -14.28 5.69
C ALA A 113 2.73 -12.99 5.73
N HIS A 114 2.66 -12.24 6.83
CA HIS A 114 3.52 -11.06 7.04
C HIS A 114 5.01 -11.45 7.03
N SER A 115 5.39 -12.43 7.84
CA SER A 115 6.78 -12.90 7.94
C SER A 115 7.31 -13.41 6.61
N PHE A 116 6.50 -14.14 5.83
CA PHE A 116 6.89 -14.60 4.50
C PHE A 116 7.21 -13.43 3.55
N ALA A 117 6.36 -12.43 3.52
CA ALA A 117 6.60 -11.24 2.69
C ALA A 117 7.91 -10.53 3.10
N ILE A 118 8.10 -10.29 4.41
CA ILE A 118 9.28 -9.60 4.96
C ILE A 118 10.57 -10.37 4.72
N THR A 119 10.56 -11.69 4.90
CA THR A 119 11.79 -12.50 4.84
C THR A 119 12.11 -13.07 3.46
N THR A 120 11.09 -13.24 2.62
CA THR A 120 11.24 -13.96 1.35
C THR A 120 11.06 -13.04 0.13
N VAL A 121 10.04 -12.20 0.11
CA VAL A 121 9.67 -11.40 -1.06
C VAL A 121 10.40 -10.06 -1.08
N PHE A 122 10.21 -9.27 -0.03
CA PHE A 122 10.68 -7.88 0.01
C PHE A 122 12.20 -7.70 -0.06
N PRO A 123 13.03 -8.59 0.52
CA PRO A 123 14.49 -8.49 0.36
C PRO A 123 14.98 -8.60 -1.09
N ARG A 124 14.17 -9.16 -1.99
CA ARG A 124 14.49 -9.30 -3.41
C ARG A 124 14.15 -8.06 -4.25
N ILE A 125 13.28 -7.21 -3.73
CA ILE A 125 12.79 -6.03 -4.47
C ILE A 125 13.04 -4.70 -3.74
N GLY A 126 13.61 -4.74 -2.51
CA GLY A 126 13.90 -3.53 -1.75
C GLY A 126 14.69 -3.78 -0.48
N ARG A 127 14.73 -2.81 0.38
CA ARG A 127 15.45 -2.82 1.66
C ARG A 127 14.45 -2.82 2.81
N ILE A 128 14.65 -3.69 3.79
CA ILE A 128 13.85 -3.73 5.01
C ILE A 128 14.48 -2.79 6.04
N ARG A 129 13.69 -1.97 6.67
CA ARG A 129 14.10 -1.00 7.70
C ARG A 129 13.02 -0.90 8.77
N SER A 130 13.43 -0.46 9.96
CA SER A 130 12.51 -0.03 11.01
C SER A 130 12.04 1.41 10.79
N THR A 131 10.98 1.80 11.47
CA THR A 131 10.56 3.21 11.52
C THR A 131 11.68 4.11 12.02
N GLU A 132 12.43 3.67 13.04
CA GLU A 132 13.56 4.42 13.59
C GLU A 132 14.67 4.65 12.56
N ASP A 133 15.05 3.62 11.79
CA ASP A 133 16.04 3.74 10.71
C ASP A 133 15.63 4.80 9.68
N VAL A 134 14.36 4.75 9.27
CA VAL A 134 13.84 5.70 8.29
C VAL A 134 13.83 7.14 8.84
N LEU A 135 13.34 7.32 10.06
CA LEU A 135 13.32 8.65 10.69
C LEU A 135 14.72 9.22 10.87
N ASN A 136 15.69 8.40 11.26
CA ASN A 136 17.08 8.82 11.39
C ASN A 136 17.68 9.24 10.04
N ALA A 137 17.42 8.45 8.99
CA ALA A 137 17.86 8.80 7.64
C ALA A 137 17.21 10.09 7.06
N MET A 138 16.03 10.47 7.53
CA MET A 138 15.35 11.70 7.11
C MET A 138 15.82 12.95 7.85
N ARG A 139 16.53 12.79 9.00
CA ARG A 139 17.05 13.90 9.82
C ARG A 139 18.50 14.30 9.49
N GLY A 140 19.24 13.40 8.85
CA GLY A 140 20.62 13.61 8.38
C GLY A 140 20.68 14.16 6.98
#